data_710e0af692c415c1863336b83a645150
#
_entry.id   710e0af692c415c1863336b83a645150
#
_cell.length_a   1.000
_cell.length_b   1.000
_cell.length_c   1.000
_cell.angle_alpha   90.00
_cell.angle_beta   90.00
_cell.angle_gamma   90.00
#
_symmetry.space_group_name_H-M   'P 1'
#
loop_
_entity.id
_entity.type
_entity.pdbx_description
1 polymer ?
#
loop_
_entity_poly.entity_id
_entity_poly.type
_entity_poly.pdbx_seq_one_letter_code
_entity_poly.pdbx_strand_id
1 'polypeptide(L)'
;RGVDGFRMDVINFISKVDGLPDGEVHDGALFGNGFPFFAGGPRLDEFLAEINREVFGDDEEAVRFLTVGEMPGSTVEQAQLYTDPARREVDMIFQFEHMEVDEGPGGKFDPRPIHLPELKRSLARWQDGLAENGWNSLYWSNHDRPRAVSRFGDDSEEYREVSAKALGTVLHLMRGTPYVYQGEELGMTNTVLERIEDFRDVESLNYFREATEVRGQDPAEVLPALGYAGRDNSRTPVQWDDSSNAGFTVGEPWIAVTPNYRMINAAAQVDDPASVFSHYRELVRLRHELPIVSDGTLTMHLLDDEQVFAYSRALGDEGLLVLAN
;
A
#
# COMPACT_ATOMS: atom_id res chain seq x y z
N ARG A 1 24.88 14.46 2.67
CA ARG A 1 24.61 13.61 3.85
C ARG A 1 24.33 12.14 3.46
N GLY A 2 24.48 11.74 2.18
CA GLY A 2 24.32 10.37 1.72
C GLY A 2 22.86 9.88 1.67
N VAL A 3 21.93 10.75 1.35
CA VAL A 3 20.52 10.41 1.07
C VAL A 3 20.37 10.25 -0.44
N ASP A 4 19.75 9.15 -0.89
CA ASP A 4 19.61 8.82 -2.32
C ASP A 4 18.22 9.18 -2.88
N GLY A 5 17.27 9.54 -2.02
CA GLY A 5 15.93 9.92 -2.44
C GLY A 5 14.99 10.24 -1.30
N PHE A 6 13.76 10.59 -1.65
CA PHE A 6 12.71 10.98 -0.70
C PHE A 6 11.36 10.39 -1.08
N ARG A 7 10.68 9.81 -0.11
CA ARG A 7 9.23 9.63 -0.14
C ARG A 7 8.60 10.84 0.54
N MET A 8 7.73 11.54 -0.17
CA MET A 8 7.09 12.77 0.29
C MET A 8 5.66 12.49 0.69
N ASP A 9 5.37 12.73 1.96
CA ASP A 9 4.10 12.45 2.60
C ASP A 9 3.01 13.41 2.09
N VAL A 10 1.88 12.86 1.64
CA VAL A 10 0.70 13.58 1.10
C VAL A 10 1.06 14.85 0.30
N ILE A 11 2.06 14.73 -0.57
CA ILE A 11 2.65 15.88 -1.27
C ILE A 11 1.66 16.61 -2.19
N ASN A 12 0.58 15.93 -2.63
CA ASN A 12 -0.49 16.58 -3.38
C ASN A 12 -1.38 17.52 -2.55
N PHE A 13 -1.17 17.61 -1.23
CA PHE A 13 -1.91 18.51 -0.34
C PHE A 13 -1.21 19.85 -0.09
N ILE A 14 -0.02 20.09 -0.61
CA ILE A 14 0.72 21.34 -0.38
C ILE A 14 0.10 22.55 -1.09
N SER A 15 -0.63 22.33 -2.19
CA SER A 15 -1.37 23.39 -2.91
C SER A 15 -2.86 23.30 -2.61
N LYS A 16 -3.44 24.42 -2.24
CA LYS A 16 -4.85 24.52 -1.83
C LYS A 16 -5.56 25.60 -2.64
N VAL A 17 -6.87 25.46 -2.77
CA VAL A 17 -7.73 26.53 -3.33
C VAL A 17 -7.71 27.73 -2.40
N ASP A 18 -7.64 28.93 -2.96
CA ASP A 18 -7.64 30.18 -2.18
C ASP A 18 -8.91 30.36 -1.37
N GLY A 19 -8.76 30.97 -0.21
CA GLY A 19 -9.85 31.15 0.74
C GLY A 19 -10.00 29.94 1.67
N LEU A 20 -11.14 29.80 2.27
CA LEU A 20 -11.52 28.67 3.13
C LEU A 20 -12.94 28.23 2.72
N PRO A 21 -13.10 27.64 1.53
CA PRO A 21 -14.43 27.24 1.05
C PRO A 21 -14.99 26.13 1.95
N ASP A 22 -16.30 26.22 2.24
CA ASP A 22 -17.00 25.18 2.96
C ASP A 22 -17.15 23.94 2.09
N GLY A 23 -16.83 22.78 2.66
CA GLY A 23 -17.06 21.48 2.03
C GLY A 23 -18.52 21.06 2.09
N GLU A 24 -18.95 20.25 1.12
CA GLU A 24 -20.28 19.64 1.16
C GLU A 24 -20.39 18.64 2.31
N VAL A 25 -21.45 18.77 3.10
CA VAL A 25 -21.77 17.83 4.18
C VAL A 25 -22.66 16.75 3.60
N HIS A 26 -22.14 15.55 3.44
CA HIS A 26 -22.92 14.40 3.00
C HIS A 26 -23.77 13.80 4.11
N ASP A 27 -24.83 13.09 3.76
CA ASP A 27 -25.72 12.44 4.73
C ASP A 27 -24.94 11.55 5.71
N GLY A 28 -25.13 11.78 7.01
CA GLY A 28 -24.45 11.07 8.09
C GLY A 28 -23.04 11.58 8.41
N ALA A 29 -22.48 12.53 7.66
CA ALA A 29 -21.20 13.14 7.97
C ALA A 29 -21.35 14.24 9.03
N LEU A 30 -20.38 14.37 9.94
CA LEU A 30 -20.32 15.44 10.93
C LEU A 30 -19.70 16.73 10.38
N PHE A 31 -18.92 16.62 9.30
CA PHE A 31 -18.15 17.72 8.72
C PHE A 31 -18.28 17.74 7.21
N GLY A 32 -18.06 18.90 6.61
CA GLY A 32 -17.98 19.07 5.17
C GLY A 32 -16.71 18.41 4.60
N ASN A 33 -16.83 17.84 3.39
CA ASN A 33 -15.70 17.25 2.67
C ASN A 33 -14.78 18.34 2.13
N GLY A 34 -13.63 18.53 2.77
CA GLY A 34 -12.61 19.50 2.34
C GLY A 34 -11.66 18.98 1.25
N PHE A 35 -11.67 17.67 0.96
CA PHE A 35 -10.71 17.04 0.06
C PHE A 35 -10.59 17.74 -1.32
N PRO A 36 -11.68 18.14 -2.00
CA PRO A 36 -11.61 18.84 -3.29
C PRO A 36 -10.90 20.19 -3.24
N PHE A 37 -10.70 20.76 -2.04
CA PHE A 37 -10.09 22.09 -1.88
C PHE A 37 -8.63 22.05 -1.44
N PHE A 38 -8.14 20.90 -0.98
CA PHE A 38 -6.75 20.76 -0.53
C PHE A 38 -5.96 19.66 -1.24
N ALA A 39 -6.58 18.79 -2.02
CA ALA A 39 -5.90 17.79 -2.82
C ALA A 39 -5.75 18.24 -4.27
N GLY A 40 -4.54 18.16 -4.83
CA GLY A 40 -4.26 18.52 -6.21
C GLY A 40 -4.60 19.99 -6.53
N GLY A 41 -4.31 20.91 -5.62
CA GLY A 41 -4.66 22.32 -5.77
C GLY A 41 -3.95 23.00 -6.96
N PRO A 42 -4.37 24.23 -7.34
CA PRO A 42 -4.08 24.84 -8.64
C PRO A 42 -2.61 25.19 -8.91
N ARG A 43 -1.77 25.19 -7.88
CA ARG A 43 -0.33 25.46 -7.99
C ARG A 43 0.54 24.24 -7.67
N LEU A 44 -0.03 23.04 -7.64
CA LEU A 44 0.73 21.85 -7.25
C LEU A 44 1.90 21.60 -8.20
N ASP A 45 1.66 21.64 -9.52
CA ASP A 45 2.69 21.43 -10.54
C ASP A 45 3.84 22.44 -10.40
N GLU A 46 3.51 23.72 -10.14
CA GLU A 46 4.51 24.78 -9.90
C GLU A 46 5.39 24.43 -8.69
N PHE A 47 4.78 23.99 -7.59
CA PHE A 47 5.52 23.66 -6.36
C PHE A 47 6.37 22.41 -6.53
N LEU A 48 5.86 21.37 -7.21
CA LEU A 48 6.64 20.16 -7.48
C LEU A 48 7.85 20.43 -8.38
N ALA A 49 7.66 21.20 -9.45
CA ALA A 49 8.74 21.60 -10.33
C ALA A 49 9.76 22.50 -9.61
N GLU A 50 9.31 23.40 -8.73
CA GLU A 50 10.19 24.22 -7.90
C GLU A 50 11.01 23.36 -6.94
N ILE A 51 10.40 22.42 -6.22
CA ILE A 51 11.10 21.48 -5.34
C ILE A 51 12.14 20.68 -6.12
N ASN A 52 11.78 20.16 -7.30
CA ASN A 52 12.72 19.41 -8.13
C ASN A 52 13.94 20.27 -8.48
N ARG A 53 13.73 21.48 -9.00
CA ARG A 53 14.80 22.39 -9.41
C ARG A 53 15.67 22.86 -8.23
N GLU A 54 15.06 23.28 -7.12
CA GLU A 54 15.79 23.95 -6.03
C GLU A 54 16.40 22.96 -5.03
N VAL A 55 15.81 21.77 -4.88
CA VAL A 55 16.23 20.77 -3.86
C VAL A 55 17.03 19.63 -4.49
N PHE A 56 16.57 19.13 -5.63
CA PHE A 56 17.18 17.94 -6.26
C PHE A 56 18.18 18.33 -7.35
N GLY A 57 18.12 19.56 -7.87
CA GLY A 57 19.08 20.13 -8.79
C GLY A 57 18.86 19.78 -10.26
N ASP A 58 19.28 20.70 -11.13
CA ASP A 58 19.18 20.56 -12.59
C ASP A 58 20.45 19.97 -13.23
N ASP A 59 21.47 19.66 -12.43
CA ASP A 59 22.77 19.24 -12.93
C ASP A 59 22.70 17.81 -13.47
N GLU A 60 22.89 17.63 -14.76
CA GLU A 60 22.89 16.30 -15.43
C GLU A 60 24.01 15.38 -14.89
N GLU A 61 25.05 15.95 -14.27
CA GLU A 61 26.17 15.23 -13.65
C GLU A 61 25.93 14.97 -12.14
N ALA A 62 24.91 15.59 -11.52
CA ALA A 62 24.59 15.35 -10.12
C ALA A 62 23.91 13.98 -9.92
N VAL A 63 24.18 13.38 -8.78
CA VAL A 63 23.44 12.17 -8.33
C VAL A 63 21.95 12.53 -8.31
N ARG A 64 21.17 11.95 -9.23
CA ARG A 64 19.73 12.19 -9.28
C ARG A 64 19.07 11.50 -8.10
N PHE A 65 18.37 12.27 -7.28
CA PHE A 65 17.56 11.73 -6.20
C PHE A 65 16.34 11.00 -6.75
N LEU A 66 16.03 9.84 -6.16
CA LEU A 66 14.76 9.19 -6.40
C LEU A 66 13.64 9.91 -5.62
N THR A 67 12.58 10.29 -6.30
CA THR A 67 11.45 10.99 -5.68
C THR A 67 10.15 10.21 -5.83
N VAL A 68 9.48 9.97 -4.69
CA VAL A 68 8.21 9.25 -4.66
C VAL A 68 7.18 10.07 -3.89
N GLY A 69 6.12 10.51 -4.57
CA GLY A 69 5.03 11.24 -3.94
C GLY A 69 3.94 10.32 -3.40
N GLU A 70 3.56 10.48 -2.16
CA GLU A 70 2.28 9.94 -1.71
C GLU A 70 1.17 10.89 -2.15
N MET A 71 0.25 10.39 -2.99
CA MET A 71 -0.77 11.23 -3.62
C MET A 71 -2.16 10.56 -3.60
N PRO A 72 -2.79 10.46 -2.41
CA PRO A 72 -4.13 9.90 -2.29
C PRO A 72 -5.14 10.69 -3.15
N GLY A 73 -6.07 9.96 -3.77
CA GLY A 73 -7.11 10.53 -4.64
C GLY A 73 -6.64 11.01 -6.00
N SER A 74 -5.36 10.82 -6.36
CA SER A 74 -4.89 11.15 -7.72
C SER A 74 -5.44 10.20 -8.76
N THR A 75 -5.80 10.74 -9.92
CA THR A 75 -6.21 9.96 -11.09
C THR A 75 -5.00 9.51 -11.91
N VAL A 76 -5.22 8.57 -12.84
CA VAL A 76 -4.18 8.13 -13.79
C VAL A 76 -3.65 9.30 -14.62
N GLU A 77 -4.55 10.18 -15.09
CA GLU A 77 -4.19 11.35 -15.91
C GLU A 77 -3.31 12.33 -15.10
N GLN A 78 -3.62 12.53 -13.83
CA GLN A 78 -2.78 13.34 -12.95
C GLN A 78 -1.43 12.68 -12.72
N ALA A 79 -1.41 11.37 -12.50
CA ALA A 79 -0.17 10.62 -12.32
C ALA A 79 0.74 10.71 -13.55
N GLN A 80 0.17 10.61 -14.77
CA GLN A 80 0.91 10.80 -16.01
C GLN A 80 1.58 12.18 -16.09
N LEU A 81 0.89 13.22 -15.61
CA LEU A 81 1.47 14.56 -15.57
C LEU A 81 2.60 14.66 -14.54
N TYR A 82 2.36 14.23 -13.30
CA TYR A 82 3.35 14.35 -12.22
C TYR A 82 4.62 13.51 -12.45
N THR A 83 4.49 12.38 -13.17
CA THR A 83 5.61 11.47 -13.42
C THR A 83 6.21 11.61 -14.83
N ASP A 84 5.75 12.55 -15.64
CA ASP A 84 6.34 12.85 -16.95
C ASP A 84 7.78 13.39 -16.77
N PRO A 85 8.80 12.69 -17.28
CA PRO A 85 10.19 13.13 -17.17
C PRO A 85 10.45 14.54 -17.73
N ALA A 86 9.65 14.99 -18.70
CA ALA A 86 9.79 16.32 -19.28
C ALA A 86 9.33 17.43 -18.33
N ARG A 87 8.46 17.13 -17.37
CA ARG A 87 7.93 18.10 -16.40
C ARG A 87 8.83 18.24 -15.17
N ARG A 88 9.63 17.21 -14.88
CA ARG A 88 10.57 17.19 -13.73
C ARG A 88 9.87 17.51 -12.40
N GLU A 89 8.84 16.76 -12.08
CA GLU A 89 8.10 16.89 -10.82
C GLU A 89 8.49 15.78 -9.84
N VAL A 90 8.02 14.54 -10.06
CA VAL A 90 8.39 13.37 -9.27
C VAL A 90 8.65 12.16 -10.16
N ASP A 91 9.43 11.19 -9.71
CA ASP A 91 9.73 9.99 -10.51
C ASP A 91 8.58 8.99 -10.51
N MET A 92 7.84 8.88 -9.41
CA MET A 92 6.66 8.02 -9.27
C MET A 92 5.76 8.48 -8.12
N ILE A 93 4.55 7.95 -8.08
CA ILE A 93 3.60 8.23 -6.99
C ILE A 93 3.04 6.95 -6.38
N PHE A 94 2.68 7.01 -5.11
CA PHE A 94 1.77 6.06 -4.47
C PHE A 94 0.33 6.55 -4.67
N GLN A 95 -0.44 5.79 -5.41
CA GLN A 95 -1.88 5.94 -5.59
C GLN A 95 -2.61 4.97 -4.64
N PHE A 96 -3.88 5.20 -4.34
CA PHE A 96 -4.61 4.44 -3.33
C PHE A 96 -5.82 3.69 -3.88
N GLU A 97 -6.13 3.77 -5.17
CA GLU A 97 -7.36 3.20 -5.73
C GLU A 97 -7.51 1.69 -5.42
N HIS A 98 -6.43 0.90 -5.62
CA HIS A 98 -6.46 -0.53 -5.29
C HIS A 98 -6.48 -0.81 -3.77
N MET A 99 -6.12 0.18 -2.95
CA MET A 99 -6.14 0.11 -1.50
C MET A 99 -7.49 0.49 -0.89
N GLU A 100 -8.46 0.87 -1.70
CA GLU A 100 -9.80 1.31 -1.27
C GLU A 100 -10.91 0.40 -1.81
N VAL A 101 -10.56 -0.68 -2.54
CA VAL A 101 -11.51 -1.60 -3.17
C VAL A 101 -12.37 -2.40 -2.18
N ASP A 102 -11.94 -2.51 -0.93
CA ASP A 102 -12.65 -3.19 0.15
C ASP A 102 -13.30 -2.21 1.15
N GLU A 103 -13.35 -0.93 0.81
CA GLU A 103 -14.04 0.08 1.64
C GLU A 103 -15.51 0.19 1.23
N GLY A 104 -16.39 0.13 2.22
CA GLY A 104 -17.81 0.41 2.04
C GLY A 104 -18.12 1.92 2.02
N PRO A 105 -19.39 2.32 1.97
CA PRO A 105 -19.81 3.72 1.99
C PRO A 105 -19.32 4.51 3.23
N GLY A 106 -19.08 3.82 4.35
CA GLY A 106 -18.51 4.40 5.57
C GLY A 106 -16.99 4.55 5.56
N GLY A 107 -16.33 4.24 4.43
CA GLY A 107 -14.88 4.33 4.27
C GLY A 107 -14.12 3.19 4.94
N LYS A 108 -12.88 3.45 5.35
CA LYS A 108 -11.92 2.48 5.88
C LYS A 108 -12.46 1.58 7.01
N PHE A 109 -13.28 2.14 7.89
CA PHE A 109 -13.87 1.40 9.03
C PHE A 109 -15.27 0.82 8.74
N ASP A 110 -15.60 0.72 7.47
CA ASP A 110 -16.75 -0.03 6.94
C ASP A 110 -16.22 -1.06 5.92
N PRO A 111 -15.40 -2.04 6.37
CA PRO A 111 -14.75 -2.97 5.46
C PRO A 111 -15.74 -3.93 4.84
N ARG A 112 -15.57 -4.20 3.55
CA ARG A 112 -16.30 -5.23 2.79
C ARG A 112 -15.34 -6.29 2.24
N PRO A 113 -15.81 -7.49 1.94
CA PRO A 113 -15.00 -8.49 1.27
C PRO A 113 -14.40 -7.96 -0.04
N ILE A 114 -13.16 -8.32 -0.31
CA ILE A 114 -12.49 -7.99 -1.58
C ILE A 114 -13.28 -8.62 -2.74
N HIS A 115 -13.63 -7.81 -3.71
CA HIS A 115 -14.16 -8.27 -4.98
C HIS A 115 -13.03 -8.32 -6.00
N LEU A 116 -12.50 -9.51 -6.27
CA LEU A 116 -11.32 -9.71 -7.11
C LEU A 116 -11.41 -9.02 -8.49
N PRO A 117 -12.55 -9.03 -9.21
CA PRO A 117 -12.69 -8.26 -10.45
C PRO A 117 -12.49 -6.75 -10.29
N GLU A 118 -12.93 -6.13 -9.20
CA GLU A 118 -12.69 -4.70 -8.94
C GLU A 118 -11.20 -4.42 -8.72
N LEU A 119 -10.53 -5.23 -7.91
CA LEU A 119 -9.08 -5.15 -7.68
C LEU A 119 -8.30 -5.28 -8.99
N LYS A 120 -8.62 -6.28 -9.83
CA LYS A 120 -7.98 -6.49 -11.13
C LYS A 120 -8.18 -5.29 -12.07
N ARG A 121 -9.39 -4.74 -12.14
CA ARG A 121 -9.66 -3.56 -12.97
C ARG A 121 -8.92 -2.31 -12.49
N SER A 122 -8.82 -2.10 -11.18
CA SER A 122 -8.02 -1.02 -10.64
C SER A 122 -6.55 -1.15 -11.04
N LEU A 123 -5.94 -2.32 -10.78
CA LEU A 123 -4.55 -2.56 -11.14
C LEU A 123 -4.32 -2.49 -12.66
N ALA A 124 -5.22 -3.04 -13.49
CA ALA A 124 -5.15 -2.94 -14.95
C ALA A 124 -5.14 -1.49 -15.43
N ARG A 125 -6.06 -0.67 -14.92
CA ARG A 125 -6.15 0.76 -15.27
C ARG A 125 -4.85 1.50 -15.02
N TRP A 126 -4.20 1.27 -13.88
CA TRP A 126 -2.92 1.89 -13.54
C TRP A 126 -1.76 1.32 -14.35
N GLN A 127 -1.75 0.01 -14.65
CA GLN A 127 -0.74 -0.59 -15.51
C GLN A 127 -0.85 -0.06 -16.96
N ASP A 128 -2.05 0.00 -17.51
CA ASP A 128 -2.30 0.52 -18.86
C ASP A 128 -2.03 2.04 -18.92
N GLY A 129 -2.51 2.77 -17.93
CA GLY A 129 -2.41 4.23 -17.90
C GLY A 129 -0.98 4.75 -17.79
N LEU A 130 -0.10 4.06 -17.08
CA LEU A 130 1.31 4.44 -16.93
C LEU A 130 2.26 3.64 -17.83
N ALA A 131 1.72 2.93 -18.85
CA ALA A 131 2.52 2.07 -19.71
C ALA A 131 3.52 2.85 -20.57
N GLU A 132 3.13 4.00 -21.11
CA GLU A 132 3.96 4.82 -22.00
C GLU A 132 4.68 5.95 -21.26
N ASN A 133 3.91 6.74 -20.49
CA ASN A 133 4.39 7.91 -19.77
C ASN A 133 4.13 7.76 -18.27
N GLY A 134 5.07 7.16 -17.56
CA GLY A 134 4.98 7.01 -16.13
C GLY A 134 5.52 5.67 -15.62
N TRP A 135 5.53 5.54 -14.30
CA TRP A 135 6.03 4.35 -13.62
C TRP A 135 5.21 4.04 -12.38
N ASN A 136 4.74 2.81 -12.22
CA ASN A 136 3.92 2.40 -11.10
C ASN A 136 4.75 2.16 -9.83
N SER A 137 4.28 2.67 -8.69
CA SER A 137 4.63 2.15 -7.37
C SER A 137 3.68 1.01 -7.04
N LEU A 138 4.23 -0.18 -6.82
CA LEU A 138 3.46 -1.41 -6.57
C LEU A 138 3.57 -1.77 -5.10
N TYR A 139 2.45 -1.95 -4.40
CA TYR A 139 2.44 -2.32 -2.98
C TYR A 139 1.13 -2.97 -2.57
N TRP A 140 1.17 -3.87 -1.58
CA TRP A 140 0.01 -4.46 -0.95
C TRP A 140 -0.28 -3.91 0.43
N SER A 141 0.74 -3.39 1.11
CA SER A 141 0.62 -2.87 2.46
C SER A 141 1.56 -1.70 2.71
N ASN A 142 1.28 -0.94 3.75
CA ASN A 142 2.10 0.16 4.25
C ASN A 142 1.81 0.35 5.75
N HIS A 143 2.40 1.38 6.36
CA HIS A 143 2.23 1.71 7.77
C HIS A 143 0.82 2.25 8.14
N ASP A 144 -0.05 2.45 7.16
CA ASP A 144 -1.40 3.03 7.34
C ASP A 144 -2.53 2.06 6.98
N ARG A 145 -2.20 0.84 6.58
CA ARG A 145 -3.16 -0.19 6.17
C ARG A 145 -2.89 -1.52 6.85
N PRO A 146 -3.88 -2.41 6.98
CA PRO A 146 -3.69 -3.74 7.57
C PRO A 146 -2.63 -4.57 6.87
N ARG A 147 -2.20 -5.66 7.47
CA ARG A 147 -1.26 -6.61 6.87
C ARG A 147 -1.83 -7.21 5.59
N ALA A 148 -1.00 -7.30 4.55
CA ALA A 148 -1.42 -7.71 3.20
C ALA A 148 -2.15 -9.05 3.18
N VAL A 149 -1.59 -10.09 3.82
CA VAL A 149 -2.17 -11.43 3.80
C VAL A 149 -3.51 -11.52 4.52
N SER A 150 -3.70 -10.76 5.60
CA SER A 150 -4.98 -10.71 6.33
C SER A 150 -6.06 -9.94 5.59
N ARG A 151 -5.66 -9.03 4.68
CA ARG A 151 -6.59 -8.17 3.94
C ARG A 151 -6.95 -8.72 2.57
N PHE A 152 -5.95 -9.15 1.80
CA PHE A 152 -6.10 -9.56 0.40
C PHE A 152 -6.04 -11.08 0.21
N GLY A 153 -5.63 -11.82 1.21
CA GLY A 153 -5.43 -13.26 1.17
C GLY A 153 -6.25 -14.01 2.23
N ASP A 154 -5.79 -15.20 2.53
CA ASP A 154 -6.29 -16.05 3.62
C ASP A 154 -5.16 -16.21 4.64
N ASP A 155 -5.33 -15.63 5.84
CA ASP A 155 -4.34 -15.65 6.92
C ASP A 155 -4.54 -16.79 7.92
N SER A 156 -5.44 -17.75 7.61
CA SER A 156 -5.57 -18.99 8.37
C SER A 156 -4.25 -19.77 8.41
N GLU A 157 -4.05 -20.57 9.42
CA GLU A 157 -2.83 -21.38 9.59
C GLU A 157 -2.55 -22.27 8.35
N GLU A 158 -3.61 -22.77 7.70
CA GLU A 158 -3.52 -23.65 6.53
C GLU A 158 -3.09 -22.92 5.27
N TYR A 159 -3.61 -21.70 5.01
CA TYR A 159 -3.46 -21.02 3.71
C TYR A 159 -2.56 -19.79 3.73
N ARG A 160 -2.17 -19.28 4.89
CA ARG A 160 -1.38 -18.05 5.02
C ARG A 160 -0.13 -18.01 4.13
N GLU A 161 0.66 -19.08 4.14
CA GLU A 161 1.92 -19.11 3.38
C GLU A 161 1.69 -19.09 1.87
N VAL A 162 0.75 -19.90 1.39
CA VAL A 162 0.46 -19.93 -0.06
C VAL A 162 -0.19 -18.63 -0.51
N SER A 163 -1.05 -18.05 0.33
CA SER A 163 -1.67 -16.74 0.10
C SER A 163 -0.63 -15.62 0.03
N ALA A 164 0.29 -15.54 1.00
CA ALA A 164 1.35 -14.53 1.00
C ALA A 164 2.25 -14.66 -0.24
N LYS A 165 2.59 -15.88 -0.64
CA LYS A 165 3.39 -16.15 -1.86
C LYS A 165 2.62 -15.78 -3.14
N ALA A 166 1.32 -16.07 -3.22
CA ALA A 166 0.48 -15.70 -4.34
C ALA A 166 0.41 -14.17 -4.50
N LEU A 167 0.17 -13.44 -3.41
CA LEU A 167 0.17 -11.97 -3.39
C LEU A 167 1.54 -11.42 -3.84
N GLY A 168 2.64 -11.94 -3.29
CA GLY A 168 4.00 -11.56 -3.70
C GLY A 168 4.23 -11.79 -5.19
N THR A 169 3.85 -12.96 -5.72
CA THR A 169 4.00 -13.31 -7.14
C THR A 169 3.23 -12.34 -8.04
N VAL A 170 1.96 -12.08 -7.71
CA VAL A 170 1.12 -11.17 -8.49
C VAL A 170 1.74 -9.78 -8.56
N LEU A 171 2.20 -9.22 -7.44
CA LEU A 171 2.72 -7.87 -7.41
C LEU A 171 4.09 -7.73 -8.07
N HIS A 172 5.04 -8.60 -7.70
CA HIS A 172 6.44 -8.46 -8.11
C HIS A 172 6.67 -8.70 -9.61
N LEU A 173 5.79 -9.38 -10.30
CA LEU A 173 5.90 -9.64 -11.75
C LEU A 173 5.15 -8.60 -12.60
N MET A 174 4.49 -7.61 -11.98
CA MET A 174 3.92 -6.44 -12.68
C MET A 174 5.02 -5.44 -13.08
N ARG A 175 4.68 -4.54 -14.02
CA ARG A 175 5.53 -3.41 -14.42
C ARG A 175 5.43 -2.30 -13.38
N GLY A 176 6.56 -1.92 -12.80
CA GLY A 176 6.67 -0.88 -11.77
C GLY A 176 7.70 -1.24 -10.71
N THR A 177 7.84 -0.42 -9.69
CA THR A 177 8.71 -0.66 -8.54
C THR A 177 7.90 -1.27 -7.40
N PRO A 178 8.16 -2.52 -6.99
CA PRO A 178 7.51 -3.11 -5.83
C PRO A 178 8.10 -2.54 -4.54
N TYR A 179 7.21 -2.19 -3.62
CA TYR A 179 7.54 -1.76 -2.26
C TYR A 179 7.07 -2.83 -1.29
N VAL A 180 8.00 -3.47 -0.63
CA VAL A 180 7.72 -4.50 0.38
C VAL A 180 7.67 -3.83 1.74
N TYR A 181 6.50 -3.82 2.38
CA TYR A 181 6.39 -3.30 3.73
C TYR A 181 6.93 -4.33 4.72
N GLN A 182 7.68 -3.87 5.73
CA GLN A 182 8.33 -4.74 6.73
C GLN A 182 7.37 -5.77 7.33
N GLY A 183 7.74 -7.05 7.26
CA GLY A 183 6.95 -8.19 7.71
C GLY A 183 6.04 -8.80 6.64
N GLU A 184 5.83 -8.16 5.50
CA GLU A 184 5.11 -8.73 4.35
C GLU A 184 5.89 -9.94 3.80
N GLU A 185 7.22 -9.82 3.71
CA GLU A 185 8.15 -10.88 3.31
C GLU A 185 8.17 -12.08 4.26
N LEU A 186 7.62 -11.94 5.44
CA LEU A 186 7.45 -13.02 6.43
C LEU A 186 6.02 -13.59 6.43
N GLY A 187 5.10 -12.96 5.71
CA GLY A 187 3.68 -13.26 5.78
C GLY A 187 3.10 -12.94 7.17
N MET A 188 3.53 -11.84 7.80
CA MET A 188 2.95 -11.37 9.06
C MET A 188 1.48 -11.01 8.87
N THR A 189 0.66 -11.40 9.84
CA THR A 189 -0.79 -11.19 9.85
C THR A 189 -1.18 -9.97 10.69
N ASN A 190 -2.45 -9.58 10.61
CA ASN A 190 -3.06 -8.69 11.59
C ASN A 190 -2.89 -9.27 13.01
N THR A 191 -2.92 -8.39 13.99
CA THR A 191 -2.90 -8.77 15.42
C THR A 191 -4.31 -8.82 16.00
N VAL A 192 -4.43 -9.29 17.23
CA VAL A 192 -5.71 -9.35 17.94
C VAL A 192 -5.87 -8.07 18.76
N LEU A 193 -6.87 -7.26 18.42
CA LEU A 193 -7.23 -6.02 19.09
C LEU A 193 -8.72 -6.05 19.45
N GLU A 194 -9.02 -6.44 20.68
CA GLU A 194 -10.42 -6.70 21.13
C GLU A 194 -11.01 -5.56 21.95
N ARG A 195 -10.16 -4.72 22.55
CA ARG A 195 -10.58 -3.65 23.45
C ARG A 195 -9.97 -2.34 23.01
N ILE A 196 -10.65 -1.24 23.24
CA ILE A 196 -10.14 0.07 22.82
C ILE A 196 -8.78 0.42 23.46
N GLU A 197 -8.49 -0.10 24.64
CA GLU A 197 -7.20 0.08 25.32
C GLU A 197 -6.03 -0.61 24.62
N ASP A 198 -6.29 -1.56 23.72
CA ASP A 198 -5.27 -2.24 22.94
C ASP A 198 -4.74 -1.37 21.79
N PHE A 199 -5.55 -0.39 21.35
CA PHE A 199 -5.18 0.52 20.26
C PHE A 199 -4.27 1.65 20.71
N ARG A 200 -3.37 2.07 19.79
CA ARG A 200 -2.45 3.19 19.98
C ARG A 200 -2.64 4.28 18.92
N ASP A 201 -3.20 3.90 17.76
CA ASP A 201 -3.40 4.81 16.65
C ASP A 201 -4.50 5.83 16.92
N VAL A 202 -4.18 7.11 16.75
CA VAL A 202 -5.08 8.23 16.99
C VAL A 202 -6.32 8.21 16.08
N GLU A 203 -6.19 7.69 14.86
CA GLU A 203 -7.32 7.55 13.92
C GLU A 203 -8.37 6.60 14.50
N SER A 204 -7.93 5.41 14.94
CA SER A 204 -8.80 4.40 15.56
C SER A 204 -9.46 4.92 16.84
N LEU A 205 -8.70 5.56 17.71
CA LEU A 205 -9.22 6.12 18.96
C LEU A 205 -10.23 7.25 18.72
N ASN A 206 -9.98 8.12 17.75
CA ASN A 206 -10.91 9.21 17.40
C ASN A 206 -12.17 8.66 16.75
N TYR A 207 -12.07 7.71 15.83
CA TYR A 207 -13.22 7.08 15.21
C TYR A 207 -14.09 6.37 16.24
N PHE A 208 -13.47 5.59 17.14
CA PHE A 208 -14.21 4.91 18.22
C PHE A 208 -15.01 5.91 19.07
N ARG A 209 -14.37 6.99 19.50
CA ARG A 209 -15.05 8.03 20.30
C ARG A 209 -16.19 8.69 19.52
N GLU A 210 -15.97 9.03 18.25
CA GLU A 210 -17.02 9.60 17.40
C GLU A 210 -18.19 8.64 17.22
N ALA A 211 -17.89 7.37 16.88
CA ALA A 211 -18.91 6.35 16.65
C ALA A 211 -19.75 6.09 17.92
N THR A 212 -19.12 5.96 19.08
CA THR A 212 -19.81 5.58 20.32
C THR A 212 -20.42 6.78 21.06
N GLU A 213 -19.69 7.89 21.22
CA GLU A 213 -20.15 9.02 22.03
C GLU A 213 -21.01 10.01 21.23
N VAL A 214 -20.76 10.17 19.92
CA VAL A 214 -21.50 11.15 19.10
C VAL A 214 -22.63 10.47 18.32
N ARG A 215 -22.34 9.31 17.70
CA ARG A 215 -23.34 8.59 16.88
C ARG A 215 -24.13 7.55 17.68
N GLY A 216 -23.72 7.23 18.92
CA GLY A 216 -24.41 6.29 19.80
C GLY A 216 -24.36 4.83 19.34
N GLN A 217 -23.34 4.45 18.54
CA GLN A 217 -23.14 3.08 18.09
C GLN A 217 -22.66 2.19 19.24
N ASP A 218 -23.02 0.90 19.19
CA ASP A 218 -22.54 -0.07 20.17
C ASP A 218 -21.03 -0.31 19.98
N PRO A 219 -20.21 -0.16 21.03
CA PRO A 219 -18.80 -0.52 20.98
C PRO A 219 -18.53 -1.93 20.43
N ALA A 220 -19.40 -2.89 20.67
CA ALA A 220 -19.29 -4.24 20.18
C ALA A 220 -19.44 -4.37 18.65
N GLU A 221 -20.09 -3.41 18.00
CA GLU A 221 -20.21 -3.32 16.55
C GLU A 221 -19.05 -2.56 15.93
N VAL A 222 -18.46 -1.60 16.64
CA VAL A 222 -17.37 -0.75 16.13
C VAL A 222 -16.01 -1.43 16.25
N LEU A 223 -15.72 -2.10 17.36
CA LEU A 223 -14.40 -2.72 17.63
C LEU A 223 -13.93 -3.73 16.57
N PRO A 224 -14.77 -4.62 16.02
CA PRO A 224 -14.33 -5.57 14.98
C PRO A 224 -13.79 -4.87 13.71
N ALA A 225 -14.46 -3.82 13.25
CA ALA A 225 -14.02 -3.05 12.09
C ALA A 225 -12.70 -2.32 12.35
N LEU A 226 -12.54 -1.73 13.54
CA LEU A 226 -11.27 -1.12 13.96
C LEU A 226 -10.14 -2.16 14.07
N GLY A 227 -10.41 -3.32 14.66
CA GLY A 227 -9.46 -4.43 14.79
C GLY A 227 -8.99 -4.95 13.42
N TYR A 228 -9.90 -4.99 12.44
CA TYR A 228 -9.56 -5.40 11.08
C TYR A 228 -8.79 -4.32 10.31
N ALA A 229 -9.29 -3.07 10.29
CA ALA A 229 -8.80 -2.02 9.39
C ALA A 229 -7.79 -1.05 10.03
N GLY A 230 -7.58 -1.11 11.36
CA GLY A 230 -6.73 -0.18 12.10
C GLY A 230 -5.26 -0.27 11.73
N ARG A 231 -4.57 0.89 11.80
CA ARG A 231 -3.13 1.02 11.50
C ARG A 231 -2.24 0.25 12.46
N ASP A 232 -2.71 -0.01 13.68
CA ASP A 232 -1.96 -0.74 14.70
C ASP A 232 -1.51 -2.13 14.20
N ASN A 233 -2.28 -2.76 13.30
CA ASN A 233 -1.94 -4.03 12.69
C ASN A 233 -0.57 -4.02 11.98
N SER A 234 -0.30 -2.99 11.19
CA SER A 234 0.96 -2.87 10.46
C SER A 234 2.08 -2.27 11.31
N ARG A 235 1.76 -1.70 12.47
CA ARG A 235 2.72 -1.08 13.39
C ARG A 235 3.15 -1.99 14.53
N THR A 236 2.68 -3.25 14.55
CA THR A 236 3.19 -4.27 15.46
C THR A 236 4.68 -4.50 15.24
N PRO A 237 5.46 -4.84 16.30
CA PRO A 237 6.87 -5.18 16.17
C PRO A 237 7.12 -6.24 15.10
N VAL A 238 8.18 -6.05 14.30
CA VAL A 238 8.65 -7.10 13.38
C VAL A 238 9.07 -8.33 14.16
N GLN A 239 8.64 -9.48 13.70
CA GLN A 239 8.87 -10.77 14.35
C GLN A 239 10.23 -11.34 13.89
N TRP A 240 11.28 -11.09 14.69
CA TRP A 240 12.65 -11.51 14.36
C TRP A 240 12.91 -12.98 14.69
N ASP A 241 12.43 -13.44 15.87
CA ASP A 241 12.61 -14.82 16.34
C ASP A 241 11.48 -15.25 17.29
N ASP A 242 11.60 -16.44 17.85
CA ASP A 242 10.63 -17.03 18.80
C ASP A 242 10.86 -16.66 20.27
N SER A 243 11.85 -15.82 20.54
CA SER A 243 12.15 -15.36 21.90
C SER A 243 11.14 -14.31 22.40
N SER A 244 11.26 -13.91 23.66
CA SER A 244 10.36 -12.92 24.25
C SER A 244 10.27 -11.66 23.41
N ASN A 245 9.07 -11.14 23.23
CA ASN A 245 8.78 -9.98 22.36
C ASN A 245 9.27 -10.15 20.91
N ALA A 246 9.27 -11.39 20.41
CA ALA A 246 9.71 -11.73 19.04
C ALA A 246 11.15 -11.27 18.73
N GLY A 247 12.03 -11.23 19.71
CA GLY A 247 13.40 -10.68 19.55
C GLY A 247 13.46 -9.18 19.26
N PHE A 248 12.33 -8.47 19.27
CA PHE A 248 12.29 -7.05 18.92
C PHE A 248 12.82 -6.12 20.01
N THR A 249 12.49 -6.42 21.28
CA THR A 249 12.90 -5.61 22.44
C THR A 249 13.01 -6.44 23.71
N VAL A 250 13.89 -5.99 24.61
CA VAL A 250 13.99 -6.54 25.98
C VAL A 250 13.05 -5.83 26.96
N GLY A 251 12.46 -4.70 26.55
CA GLY A 251 11.48 -3.93 27.34
C GLY A 251 10.03 -4.23 26.91
N GLU A 252 9.10 -3.47 27.43
CA GLU A 252 7.71 -3.51 27.00
C GLU A 252 7.55 -2.83 25.62
N PRO A 253 7.04 -3.51 24.59
CA PRO A 253 6.85 -2.91 23.28
C PRO A 253 5.68 -1.92 23.33
N TRP A 254 5.76 -0.84 22.53
CA TRP A 254 4.71 0.18 22.45
C TRP A 254 3.35 -0.37 21.98
N ILE A 255 3.37 -1.24 20.97
CA ILE A 255 2.23 -2.06 20.55
C ILE A 255 2.60 -3.51 20.86
N ALA A 256 1.66 -4.29 21.35
CA ALA A 256 1.86 -5.69 21.65
C ALA A 256 2.33 -6.48 20.42
N VAL A 257 3.22 -7.44 20.63
CA VAL A 257 3.65 -8.36 19.58
C VAL A 257 2.49 -9.25 19.18
N THR A 258 2.32 -9.50 17.89
CA THR A 258 1.28 -10.42 17.40
C THR A 258 1.51 -11.82 17.96
N PRO A 259 0.48 -12.48 18.54
CA PRO A 259 0.66 -13.71 19.30
C PRO A 259 1.31 -14.88 18.54
N ASN A 260 1.21 -14.88 17.20
CA ASN A 260 1.74 -15.92 16.33
C ASN A 260 3.25 -15.83 16.03
N TYR A 261 3.98 -14.92 16.68
CA TYR A 261 5.41 -14.68 16.40
C TYR A 261 6.31 -15.91 16.55
N ARG A 262 5.90 -16.89 17.35
CA ARG A 262 6.66 -18.13 17.51
C ARG A 262 6.63 -19.02 16.27
N MET A 263 5.60 -18.88 15.45
CA MET A 263 5.46 -19.61 14.18
C MET A 263 5.90 -18.76 12.99
N ILE A 264 5.61 -17.46 13.03
CA ILE A 264 5.88 -16.51 11.96
C ILE A 264 7.00 -15.58 12.40
N ASN A 265 8.23 -15.84 12.00
CA ASN A 265 9.36 -14.98 12.32
C ASN A 265 10.50 -15.14 11.31
N ALA A 266 11.41 -14.16 11.28
CA ALA A 266 12.53 -14.14 10.34
C ALA A 266 13.49 -15.31 10.55
N ALA A 267 13.84 -15.63 11.81
CA ALA A 267 14.81 -16.69 12.11
C ALA A 267 14.35 -18.07 11.60
N ALA A 268 13.05 -18.35 11.66
CA ALA A 268 12.50 -19.61 11.14
C ALA A 268 12.49 -19.66 9.60
N GLN A 269 12.51 -18.51 8.92
CA GLN A 269 12.26 -18.44 7.47
C GLN A 269 13.50 -18.21 6.62
N VAL A 270 14.53 -17.54 7.14
CA VAL A 270 15.70 -17.11 6.35
C VAL A 270 16.42 -18.28 5.68
N ASP A 271 16.57 -19.41 6.35
CA ASP A 271 17.24 -20.60 5.85
C ASP A 271 16.28 -21.68 5.30
N ASP A 272 14.98 -21.47 5.38
CA ASP A 272 13.97 -22.36 4.81
C ASP A 272 13.69 -22.00 3.34
N PRO A 273 14.07 -22.87 2.38
CA PRO A 273 13.85 -22.59 0.95
C PRO A 273 12.36 -22.58 0.56
N ALA A 274 11.49 -23.15 1.38
CA ALA A 274 10.05 -23.19 1.16
C ALA A 274 9.30 -22.02 1.83
N SER A 275 9.96 -21.16 2.60
CA SER A 275 9.35 -20.06 3.33
C SER A 275 8.81 -18.94 2.43
N VAL A 276 7.98 -18.06 3.01
CA VAL A 276 7.53 -16.81 2.36
C VAL A 276 8.73 -15.91 2.07
N PHE A 277 9.68 -15.77 3.02
CA PHE A 277 10.90 -14.98 2.84
C PHE A 277 11.73 -15.45 1.63
N SER A 278 11.95 -16.76 1.51
CA SER A 278 12.71 -17.33 0.38
C SER A 278 12.00 -17.14 -0.96
N HIS A 279 10.66 -17.15 -0.96
CA HIS A 279 9.86 -16.83 -2.14
C HIS A 279 10.01 -15.36 -2.56
N TYR A 280 9.93 -14.41 -1.63
CA TYR A 280 10.18 -12.98 -1.92
C TYR A 280 11.60 -12.74 -2.41
N ARG A 281 12.61 -13.40 -1.82
CA ARG A 281 14.00 -13.36 -2.31
C ARG A 281 14.11 -13.82 -3.76
N GLU A 282 13.41 -14.88 -4.12
CA GLU A 282 13.36 -15.37 -5.51
C GLU A 282 12.65 -14.38 -6.45
N LEU A 283 11.54 -13.78 -6.05
CA LEU A 283 10.86 -12.77 -6.85
C LEU A 283 11.75 -11.54 -7.10
N VAL A 284 12.50 -11.09 -6.11
CA VAL A 284 13.49 -10.01 -6.27
C VAL A 284 14.59 -10.41 -7.25
N ARG A 285 15.10 -11.65 -7.15
CA ARG A 285 16.09 -12.17 -8.09
C ARG A 285 15.56 -12.19 -9.53
N LEU A 286 14.34 -12.69 -9.75
CA LEU A 286 13.69 -12.72 -11.07
C LEU A 286 13.55 -11.32 -11.67
N ARG A 287 13.21 -10.31 -10.86
CA ARG A 287 13.12 -8.92 -11.33
C ARG A 287 14.46 -8.37 -11.82
N HIS A 288 15.57 -8.76 -11.21
CA HIS A 288 16.91 -8.35 -11.66
C HIS A 288 17.40 -9.13 -12.88
N GLU A 289 16.98 -10.38 -13.04
CA GLU A 289 17.47 -11.25 -14.10
C GLU A 289 16.60 -11.25 -15.36
N LEU A 290 15.31 -10.94 -15.24
CA LEU A 290 14.36 -11.01 -16.34
C LEU A 290 13.90 -9.60 -16.80
N PRO A 291 14.49 -9.06 -17.88
CA PRO A 291 14.07 -7.75 -18.41
C PRO A 291 12.58 -7.66 -18.75
N ILE A 292 11.95 -8.79 -19.11
CA ILE A 292 10.50 -8.81 -19.38
C ILE A 292 9.67 -8.36 -18.19
N VAL A 293 10.15 -8.48 -16.95
CA VAL A 293 9.43 -8.04 -15.75
C VAL A 293 9.45 -6.51 -15.61
N SER A 294 10.57 -5.83 -15.96
CA SER A 294 10.66 -4.37 -15.94
C SER A 294 10.14 -3.72 -17.23
N ASP A 295 10.55 -4.23 -18.38
CA ASP A 295 10.40 -3.55 -19.67
C ASP A 295 9.26 -4.09 -20.54
N GLY A 296 8.79 -5.31 -20.24
CA GLY A 296 7.70 -5.94 -21.00
C GLY A 296 6.36 -5.19 -20.84
N THR A 297 5.52 -5.26 -21.87
CA THR A 297 4.13 -4.83 -21.79
C THR A 297 3.32 -5.76 -20.90
N LEU A 298 2.27 -5.27 -20.26
CA LEU A 298 1.36 -6.07 -19.44
C LEU A 298 -0.01 -6.15 -20.11
N THR A 299 -0.61 -7.34 -20.09
CA THR A 299 -2.00 -7.53 -20.50
C THR A 299 -2.74 -8.31 -19.43
N MET A 300 -3.76 -7.71 -18.84
CA MET A 300 -4.62 -8.37 -17.86
C MET A 300 -5.57 -9.33 -18.54
N HIS A 301 -5.74 -10.51 -17.95
CA HIS A 301 -6.67 -11.54 -18.43
C HIS A 301 -7.74 -11.85 -17.38
N LEU A 302 -8.80 -12.51 -17.78
CA LEU A 302 -9.87 -12.99 -16.88
C LEU A 302 -10.38 -11.91 -15.91
N LEU A 303 -10.60 -10.69 -16.41
CA LEU A 303 -10.98 -9.53 -15.57
C LEU A 303 -12.25 -9.76 -14.74
N ASP A 304 -13.19 -10.59 -15.24
CA ASP A 304 -14.45 -10.86 -14.56
C ASP A 304 -14.44 -12.17 -13.74
N ASP A 305 -13.34 -12.92 -13.75
CA ASP A 305 -13.20 -14.13 -12.94
C ASP A 305 -12.99 -13.78 -11.47
N GLU A 306 -13.78 -14.38 -10.59
CA GLU A 306 -13.78 -14.07 -9.16
C GLU A 306 -12.74 -14.86 -8.36
N GLN A 307 -12.05 -15.81 -8.98
CA GLN A 307 -11.12 -16.73 -8.31
C GLN A 307 -9.70 -16.62 -8.85
N VAL A 308 -9.51 -16.30 -10.13
CA VAL A 308 -8.20 -16.32 -10.77
C VAL A 308 -7.73 -14.91 -11.08
N PHE A 309 -6.54 -14.58 -10.59
CA PHE A 309 -5.77 -13.42 -11.00
C PHE A 309 -4.83 -13.84 -12.13
N ALA A 310 -4.97 -13.27 -13.32
CA ALA A 310 -4.19 -13.66 -14.49
C ALA A 310 -3.73 -12.45 -15.29
N TYR A 311 -2.45 -12.43 -15.68
CA TYR A 311 -1.93 -11.47 -16.64
C TYR A 311 -0.72 -12.04 -17.38
N SER A 312 -0.41 -11.49 -18.53
CA SER A 312 0.80 -11.79 -19.28
C SER A 312 1.70 -10.58 -19.42
N ARG A 313 2.99 -10.84 -19.60
CA ARG A 313 4.02 -9.87 -19.99
C ARG A 313 4.58 -10.30 -21.34
N ALA A 314 4.95 -9.33 -22.19
CA ALA A 314 5.58 -9.59 -23.48
C ALA A 314 6.74 -8.62 -23.73
N LEU A 315 7.89 -9.14 -24.18
CA LEU A 315 9.06 -8.37 -24.57
C LEU A 315 9.74 -9.03 -25.78
N GLY A 316 9.60 -8.43 -26.96
CA GLY A 316 10.04 -9.06 -28.20
C GLY A 316 9.32 -10.39 -28.43
N ASP A 317 10.08 -11.47 -28.54
CA ASP A 317 9.56 -12.84 -28.72
C ASP A 317 9.37 -13.59 -27.39
N GLU A 318 9.71 -12.95 -26.26
CA GLU A 318 9.55 -13.52 -24.93
C GLU A 318 8.15 -13.27 -24.36
N GLY A 319 7.62 -14.26 -23.64
CA GLY A 319 6.34 -14.17 -22.93
C GLY A 319 6.44 -14.72 -21.51
N LEU A 320 5.83 -14.03 -20.56
CA LEU A 320 5.65 -14.47 -19.18
C LEU A 320 4.15 -14.48 -18.87
N LEU A 321 3.64 -15.62 -18.38
CA LEU A 321 2.27 -15.74 -17.89
C LEU A 321 2.27 -15.91 -16.38
N VAL A 322 1.48 -15.08 -15.70
CA VAL A 322 1.28 -15.12 -14.26
C VAL A 322 -0.16 -15.53 -13.97
N LEU A 323 -0.30 -16.57 -13.16
CA LEU A 323 -1.59 -17.09 -12.70
C LEU A 323 -1.54 -17.27 -11.18
N ALA A 324 -2.54 -16.78 -10.48
CA ALA A 324 -2.74 -16.97 -9.05
C ALA A 324 -4.22 -17.25 -8.76
N ASN A 325 -4.47 -18.16 -7.81
CA ASN A 325 -5.80 -18.56 -7.36
C ASN A 325 -5.83 -18.62 -5.84
#